data_1e7c7a277b244042d7e993cdb927c013
#
_entry.id   1e7c7a277b244042d7e993cdb927c013
#
_cell.length_a   1.000
_cell.length_b   1.000
_cell.length_c   1.000
_cell.angle_alpha   90.00
_cell.angle_beta   90.00
_cell.angle_gamma   90.00
#
_symmetry.space_group_name_H-M   'P 1'
#
loop_
_entity.id
_entity.type
_entity.pdbx_description
1 polymer ?
#
loop_
_entity_poly.entity_id
_entity_poly.type
_entity_poly.pdbx_seq_one_letter_code
_entity_poly.pdbx_strand_id
1 'polypeptide(L)'
;MKQGEIWQIVLDPAIGAEMKKTRPALLINDNALGKLPLKIIVPITDWKEQYDNYPWMVKVTPNKQNNLSKVSAVDCFQIRSVAIERLVIRIGLVEPETIAQVQEAINKVIGA
;
A
#
# COMPACT_ATOMS: atom_id res chain seq x y z
N MET A 1 -12.48 -6.07 -4.61
CA MET A 1 -11.05 -5.65 -4.59
C MET A 1 -10.87 -4.51 -5.57
N LYS A 2 -10.93 -3.27 -5.05
CA LYS A 2 -10.88 -2.05 -5.89
C LYS A 2 -9.69 -1.19 -5.51
N GLN A 3 -9.21 -0.38 -6.44
CA GLN A 3 -8.17 0.62 -6.19
C GLN A 3 -8.55 1.49 -4.98
N GLY A 4 -7.60 1.71 -4.09
CA GLY A 4 -7.80 2.50 -2.88
C GLY A 4 -8.23 1.70 -1.66
N GLU A 5 -8.62 0.46 -1.81
CA GLU A 5 -8.92 -0.41 -0.67
C GLU A 5 -7.64 -0.81 0.05
N ILE A 6 -7.75 -0.88 1.38
CA ILE A 6 -6.68 -1.42 2.23
C ILE A 6 -7.08 -2.83 2.64
N TRP A 7 -6.16 -3.76 2.45
CA TRP A 7 -6.36 -5.17 2.80
C TRP A 7 -5.23 -5.65 3.71
N GLN A 8 -5.58 -6.54 4.63
CA GLN A 8 -4.57 -7.31 5.35
C GLN A 8 -4.00 -8.34 4.39
N ILE A 9 -2.68 -8.35 4.24
CA ILE A 9 -2.01 -9.16 3.22
C ILE A 9 -0.86 -9.96 3.83
N VAL A 10 -0.68 -11.19 3.37
CA VAL A 10 0.44 -12.05 3.78
C VAL A 10 1.61 -11.82 2.83
N LEU A 11 2.70 -11.28 3.35
CA LEU A 11 3.89 -10.95 2.57
C LEU A 11 5.00 -12.01 2.65
N ASP A 12 4.89 -12.97 3.54
CA ASP A 12 5.85 -14.05 3.66
C ASP A 12 5.66 -15.09 2.54
N PRO A 13 6.72 -15.73 2.07
CA PRO A 13 8.12 -15.50 2.47
C PRO A 13 8.69 -14.22 1.87
N ALA A 14 9.50 -13.53 2.67
CA ALA A 14 10.20 -12.31 2.26
C ALA A 14 11.71 -12.53 2.34
N ILE A 15 12.47 -11.76 1.55
CA ILE A 15 13.93 -11.88 1.46
C ILE A 15 14.56 -10.53 1.78
N GLY A 16 15.59 -10.55 2.65
CA GLY A 16 16.38 -9.36 2.97
C GLY A 16 15.55 -8.22 3.56
N ALA A 17 15.64 -7.05 2.96
CA ALA A 17 14.98 -5.83 3.44
C ALA A 17 13.51 -5.72 3.02
N GLU A 18 12.95 -6.70 2.31
CA GLU A 18 11.53 -6.71 1.97
C GLU A 18 10.66 -6.74 3.24
N MET A 19 9.53 -6.05 3.19
CA MET A 19 8.54 -6.19 4.26
C MET A 19 8.03 -7.61 4.33
N LYS A 20 7.84 -8.10 5.55
CA LYS A 20 7.46 -9.48 5.84
C LYS A 20 6.29 -9.54 6.78
N LYS A 21 5.80 -10.77 7.05
CA LYS A 21 4.64 -11.07 7.89
C LYS A 21 3.35 -10.59 7.25
N THR A 22 2.31 -10.51 8.04
CA THR A 22 1.00 -10.02 7.62
C THR A 22 0.93 -8.54 7.93
N ARG A 23 0.60 -7.72 6.94
CA ARG A 23 0.55 -6.26 7.06
C ARG A 23 -0.61 -5.70 6.28
N PRO A 24 -1.09 -4.48 6.64
CA PRO A 24 -1.97 -3.74 5.75
C PRO A 24 -1.23 -3.39 4.46
N ALA A 25 -1.95 -3.37 3.37
CA ALA A 25 -1.43 -2.93 2.08
C ALA A 25 -2.52 -2.22 1.29
N LEU A 26 -2.13 -1.25 0.49
CA LEU A 26 -3.02 -0.47 -0.36
C LEU A 26 -3.06 -1.10 -1.76
N LEU A 27 -4.26 -1.33 -2.29
CA LEU A 27 -4.44 -1.72 -3.69
C LEU A 27 -4.33 -0.48 -4.57
N ILE A 28 -3.43 -0.51 -5.55
CA ILE A 28 -3.14 0.66 -6.38
C ILE A 28 -3.36 0.43 -7.88
N ASN A 29 -3.51 -0.81 -8.34
CA ASN A 29 -3.72 -1.04 -9.76
C ASN A 29 -5.07 -0.49 -10.23
N ASP A 30 -5.11 -0.10 -11.50
CA ASP A 30 -6.34 0.39 -12.15
C ASP A 30 -7.42 -0.71 -12.12
N ASN A 31 -8.64 -0.32 -11.75
CA ASN A 31 -9.77 -1.24 -11.71
C ASN A 31 -10.07 -1.88 -13.07
N ALA A 32 -9.77 -1.19 -14.16
CA ALA A 32 -9.96 -1.70 -15.52
C ALA A 32 -9.10 -2.94 -15.83
N LEU A 33 -8.05 -3.17 -15.03
CA LEU A 33 -7.14 -4.32 -15.18
C LEU A 33 -7.47 -5.44 -14.18
N GLY A 34 -8.65 -5.41 -13.58
CA GLY A 34 -9.01 -6.23 -12.43
C GLY A 34 -9.30 -7.70 -12.67
N LYS A 35 -9.23 -8.19 -13.92
CA LYS A 35 -9.53 -9.61 -14.23
C LYS A 35 -8.34 -10.54 -14.03
N LEU A 36 -7.14 -10.02 -13.78
CA LEU A 36 -5.97 -10.83 -13.51
C LEU A 36 -6.05 -11.44 -12.10
N PRO A 37 -5.50 -12.63 -11.88
CA PRO A 37 -5.40 -13.21 -10.54
C PRO A 37 -4.28 -12.57 -9.71
N LEU A 38 -3.95 -11.33 -10.00
CA LEU A 38 -2.90 -10.54 -9.41
C LEU A 38 -3.43 -9.16 -9.04
N LYS A 39 -2.83 -8.57 -8.00
CA LYS A 39 -3.06 -7.17 -7.61
C LYS A 39 -1.72 -6.48 -7.40
N ILE A 40 -1.65 -5.21 -7.79
CA ILE A 40 -0.51 -4.37 -7.47
C ILE A 40 -0.80 -3.72 -6.13
N ILE A 41 0.07 -3.95 -5.15
CA ILE A 41 -0.10 -3.45 -3.79
C ILE A 41 1.09 -2.62 -3.35
N VAL A 42 0.84 -1.76 -2.39
CA VAL A 42 1.87 -0.95 -1.73
C VAL A 42 1.76 -1.23 -0.23
N PRO A 43 2.80 -1.82 0.40
CA PRO A 43 2.73 -2.17 1.83
C PRO A 43 2.63 -0.92 2.72
N ILE A 44 1.98 -1.08 3.85
CA ILE A 44 1.79 -0.04 4.85
C ILE A 44 2.50 -0.46 6.13
N THR A 45 3.24 0.48 6.72
CA THR A 45 3.94 0.28 8.00
C THR A 45 3.65 1.45 8.94
N ASP A 46 4.12 1.38 10.17
CA ASP A 46 3.98 2.48 11.12
C ASP A 46 4.80 3.68 10.65
N TRP A 47 4.26 4.90 10.83
CA TRP A 47 4.97 6.12 10.50
C TRP A 47 6.15 6.35 11.45
N LYS A 48 7.28 6.81 10.88
CA LYS A 48 8.45 7.28 11.63
C LYS A 48 8.82 8.66 11.14
N GLU A 49 9.32 9.52 12.04
CA GLU A 49 9.62 10.91 11.71
C GLU A 49 10.64 11.07 10.57
N GLN A 50 11.62 10.17 10.49
CA GLN A 50 12.60 10.22 9.40
C GLN A 50 11.98 10.04 8.01
N TYR A 51 10.77 9.48 7.92
CA TYR A 51 10.08 9.28 6.65
C TYR A 51 9.67 10.59 5.98
N ASP A 52 9.60 11.71 6.72
CA ASP A 52 9.35 13.02 6.13
C ASP A 52 10.39 13.38 5.05
N ASN A 53 11.59 12.83 5.15
CA ASN A 53 12.67 13.09 4.20
C ASN A 53 12.70 12.10 3.03
N TYR A 54 11.79 11.14 3.01
CA TYR A 54 11.77 10.08 2.00
C TYR A 54 10.62 10.31 1.02
N PRO A 55 10.91 10.73 -0.23
CA PRO A 55 9.84 11.05 -1.20
C PRO A 55 8.96 9.86 -1.61
N TRP A 56 9.37 8.63 -1.28
CA TRP A 56 8.58 7.43 -1.56
C TRP A 56 7.64 7.02 -0.42
N MET A 57 7.69 7.71 0.71
CA MET A 57 6.81 7.45 1.85
C MET A 57 5.63 8.41 1.83
N VAL A 58 4.41 7.87 1.87
CA VAL A 58 3.19 8.66 1.94
C VAL A 58 2.53 8.45 3.29
N LYS A 59 2.35 9.55 4.03
CA LYS A 59 1.74 9.52 5.36
C LYS A 59 0.23 9.39 5.26
N VAL A 60 -0.33 8.47 6.05
CA VAL A 60 -1.78 8.30 6.16
C VAL A 60 -2.18 8.35 7.63
N THR A 61 -3.03 9.32 7.97
CA THR A 61 -3.57 9.48 9.31
C THR A 61 -4.84 8.65 9.46
N PRO A 62 -5.03 7.94 10.60
CA PRO A 62 -6.22 7.14 10.83
C PRO A 62 -7.50 7.97 10.70
N ASN A 63 -8.52 7.39 10.07
CA ASN A 63 -9.86 7.97 10.03
C ASN A 63 -10.90 6.83 9.97
N LYS A 64 -12.18 7.18 9.99
CA LYS A 64 -13.27 6.19 9.99
C LYS A 64 -13.32 5.36 8.71
N GLN A 65 -12.83 5.91 7.61
CA GLN A 65 -12.90 5.28 6.30
C GLN A 65 -11.77 4.27 6.10
N ASN A 66 -10.54 4.63 6.50
CA ASN A 66 -9.38 3.77 6.29
C ASN A 66 -9.20 2.71 7.37
N ASN A 67 -9.81 2.89 8.54
CA ASN A 67 -9.76 1.97 9.67
C ASN A 67 -8.36 1.60 10.14
N LEU A 68 -7.37 2.43 9.87
CA LEU A 68 -6.03 2.24 10.41
C LEU A 68 -6.03 2.59 11.90
N SER A 69 -5.22 1.88 12.67
CA SER A 69 -5.14 2.08 14.13
C SER A 69 -4.06 3.09 14.51
N LYS A 70 -3.11 3.36 13.65
CA LYS A 70 -1.96 4.24 13.89
C LYS A 70 -1.68 5.09 12.67
N VAL A 71 -1.01 6.23 12.89
CA VAL A 71 -0.42 6.99 11.78
C VAL A 71 0.53 6.08 11.02
N SER A 72 0.36 5.98 9.74
CA SER A 72 0.99 4.97 8.91
C SER A 72 1.74 5.58 7.74
N ALA A 73 2.66 4.80 7.18
CA ALA A 73 3.41 5.13 5.97
C ALA A 73 3.09 4.10 4.89
N VAL A 74 2.69 4.58 3.72
CA VAL A 74 2.60 3.75 2.52
C VAL A 74 4.00 3.77 1.88
N ASP A 75 4.67 2.62 1.87
CA ASP A 75 6.03 2.50 1.36
C ASP A 75 6.01 2.21 -0.13
N CYS A 76 6.05 3.27 -0.94
CA CYS A 76 5.93 3.15 -2.40
C CYS A 76 7.16 2.53 -3.05
N PHE A 77 8.28 2.44 -2.34
CA PHE A 77 9.46 1.74 -2.86
C PHE A 77 9.27 0.22 -2.89
N GLN A 78 8.38 -0.30 -2.04
CA GLN A 78 8.09 -1.73 -1.97
C GLN A 78 6.82 -2.13 -2.73
N ILE A 79 6.40 -1.31 -3.68
CA ILE A 79 5.32 -1.67 -4.61
C ILE A 79 5.61 -3.02 -5.25
N ARG A 80 4.60 -3.91 -5.31
CA ARG A 80 4.77 -5.22 -5.91
C ARG A 80 3.45 -5.81 -6.38
N SER A 81 3.54 -6.72 -7.33
CA SER A 81 2.43 -7.55 -7.75
C SER A 81 2.35 -8.78 -6.87
N VAL A 82 1.16 -9.11 -6.40
CA VAL A 82 0.93 -10.29 -5.56
C VAL A 82 -0.28 -11.08 -6.05
N ALA A 83 -0.28 -12.38 -5.77
CA ALA A 83 -1.44 -13.22 -6.01
C ALA A 83 -2.61 -12.78 -5.11
N ILE A 84 -3.84 -12.84 -5.64
CA ILE A 84 -5.03 -12.42 -4.89
C ILE A 84 -5.22 -13.26 -3.61
N GLU A 85 -4.73 -14.50 -3.60
CA GLU A 85 -4.81 -15.38 -2.43
C GLU A 85 -4.03 -14.84 -1.22
N ARG A 86 -3.12 -13.88 -1.42
CA ARG A 86 -2.41 -13.22 -0.32
C ARG A 86 -3.26 -12.19 0.42
N LEU A 87 -4.36 -11.74 -0.17
CA LEU A 87 -5.28 -10.78 0.45
C LEU A 87 -6.26 -11.54 1.35
N VAL A 88 -6.23 -11.22 2.64
CA VAL A 88 -6.96 -11.98 3.66
C VAL A 88 -8.29 -11.33 4.01
N ILE A 89 -8.29 -10.05 4.40
CA ILE A 89 -9.48 -9.35 4.82
C ILE A 89 -9.37 -7.86 4.46
N ARG A 90 -10.50 -7.29 4.00
CA ARG A 90 -10.59 -5.86 3.72
C ARG A 90 -10.61 -5.10 5.04
N ILE A 91 -9.75 -4.07 5.15
CA ILE A 91 -9.66 -3.20 6.32
C ILE A 91 -10.44 -1.92 6.11
N GLY A 92 -10.23 -1.23 4.98
CA GLY A 92 -10.85 0.06 4.74
C GLY A 92 -10.56 0.60 3.36
N LEU A 93 -10.68 1.92 3.21
CA LEU A 93 -10.56 2.63 1.95
C LEU A 93 -9.84 3.96 2.19
N VAL A 94 -8.89 4.32 1.34
CA VAL A 94 -8.25 5.63 1.39
C VAL A 94 -9.00 6.63 0.51
N GLU A 95 -8.79 7.91 0.77
CA GLU A 95 -9.35 9.00 -0.03
C GLU A 95 -8.67 9.07 -1.40
N PRO A 96 -9.36 9.60 -2.43
CA PRO A 96 -8.76 9.81 -3.76
C PRO A 96 -7.47 10.62 -3.73
N GLU A 97 -7.37 11.60 -2.83
CA GLU A 97 -6.17 12.39 -2.65
C GLU A 97 -4.97 11.54 -2.25
N THR A 98 -5.17 10.57 -1.37
CA THR A 98 -4.11 9.64 -0.96
C THR A 98 -3.65 8.79 -2.14
N ILE A 99 -4.58 8.33 -2.97
CA ILE A 99 -4.25 7.58 -4.19
C ILE A 99 -3.35 8.43 -5.09
N ALA A 100 -3.69 9.70 -5.30
CA ALA A 100 -2.90 10.61 -6.12
C ALA A 100 -1.49 10.81 -5.56
N GLN A 101 -1.35 10.95 -4.25
CA GLN A 101 -0.06 11.08 -3.58
C GLN A 101 0.79 9.82 -3.76
N VAL A 102 0.19 8.65 -3.65
CA VAL A 102 0.88 7.38 -3.84
C VAL A 102 1.33 7.21 -5.28
N GLN A 103 0.49 7.56 -6.24
CA GLN A 103 0.84 7.52 -7.67
C GLN A 103 2.03 8.43 -7.97
N GLU A 104 2.04 9.65 -7.42
CA GLU A 104 3.16 10.58 -7.59
C GLU A 104 4.44 10.01 -6.97
N ALA A 105 4.36 9.44 -5.79
CA ALA A 105 5.51 8.82 -5.12
C ALA A 105 6.06 7.64 -5.93
N ILE A 106 5.19 6.81 -6.50
CA ILE A 106 5.59 5.71 -7.38
C ILE A 106 6.31 6.23 -8.61
N ASN A 107 5.80 7.30 -9.23
CA ASN A 107 6.45 7.92 -10.39
C ASN A 107 7.88 8.36 -10.05
N LYS A 108 8.08 8.92 -8.87
CA LYS A 108 9.43 9.31 -8.40
C LYS A 108 10.34 8.09 -8.24
N VAL A 109 9.82 7.02 -7.67
CA VAL A 109 10.58 5.78 -7.45
C VAL A 109 11.09 5.17 -8.76
N ILE A 110 10.27 5.17 -9.80
CA ILE A 110 10.64 4.59 -11.09
C ILE A 110 11.20 5.60 -12.08
N GLY A 111 11.31 6.86 -11.70
CA GLY A 111 11.88 7.90 -12.55
C GLY A 111 10.95 8.33 -13.70
N ALA A 112 9.66 8.19 -13.51
CA ALA A 112 8.69 8.56 -14.54
C ALA A 112 8.29 10.04 -14.45
#